data_eaa1b270b93d9b7b9c6026b669f45e4a
#
_entry.id   eaa1b270b93d9b7b9c6026b669f45e4a
#
_cell.length_a   1.000
_cell.length_b   1.000
_cell.length_c   1.000
_cell.angle_alpha   90.00
_cell.angle_beta   90.00
_cell.angle_gamma   90.00
#
_symmetry.space_group_name_H-M   'P 1'
#
loop_
_entity.id
_entity.type
_entity.pdbx_description
1 polymer ?
#
loop_
_entity_poly.entity_id
_entity_poly.type
_entity_poly.pdbx_seq_one_letter_code
_entity_poly.pdbx_strand_id
1 'polypeptide(L)'
;MNQNKKTNRTTIIVTILALITVAAVCVTVWALFFRDSGGQQALAPDYAPQNKEENAETIPDDTGDKMENPEGGGAVSLTYSNEVTIDISDKAAALYFATPGKSNQDMVIQIAIQDTIILQSGTLSPGNQVKLLNLLEGAEDMLQPGGYEGKFIVLY
;
A
#
# COMPACT_ATOMS: atom_id res chain seq x y z
N MET A 1 38.03 -38.75 -46.16
CA MET A 1 36.60 -38.71 -45.85
C MET A 1 36.38 -38.45 -44.36
N ASN A 2 36.61 -37.20 -43.87
CA ASN A 2 36.51 -36.87 -42.44
C ASN A 2 36.00 -35.45 -42.16
N GLN A 3 35.32 -34.81 -43.12
CA GLN A 3 34.82 -33.44 -42.98
C GLN A 3 33.42 -33.34 -42.30
N ASN A 4 32.58 -34.37 -42.39
CA ASN A 4 31.20 -34.31 -41.87
C ASN A 4 31.08 -34.43 -40.34
N LYS A 5 32.07 -34.96 -39.64
CA LYS A 5 32.00 -35.15 -38.21
C LYS A 5 32.30 -33.85 -37.42
N LYS A 6 33.09 -32.97 -37.99
CA LYS A 6 33.48 -31.68 -37.37
C LYS A 6 32.36 -30.64 -37.52
N THR A 7 31.68 -30.64 -38.65
CA THR A 7 30.53 -29.74 -38.93
C THR A 7 29.35 -30.02 -37.99
N ASN A 8 29.05 -31.30 -37.74
CA ASN A 8 27.94 -31.66 -36.83
C ASN A 8 28.21 -31.23 -35.37
N ARG A 9 29.45 -31.33 -34.89
CA ARG A 9 29.81 -30.89 -33.53
C ARG A 9 29.68 -29.37 -33.36
N THR A 10 30.14 -28.60 -34.32
CA THR A 10 30.04 -27.14 -34.31
C THR A 10 28.58 -26.69 -34.39
N THR A 11 27.79 -27.33 -35.22
CA THR A 11 26.34 -27.05 -35.35
C THR A 11 25.62 -27.35 -34.05
N ILE A 12 25.92 -28.49 -33.41
CA ILE A 12 25.31 -28.83 -32.11
C ILE A 12 25.70 -27.84 -31.03
N ILE A 13 26.96 -27.41 -30.95
CA ILE A 13 27.42 -26.43 -29.97
C ILE A 13 26.72 -25.08 -30.19
N VAL A 14 26.61 -24.62 -31.45
CA VAL A 14 25.93 -23.37 -31.78
C VAL A 14 24.44 -23.45 -31.44
N THR A 15 23.78 -24.56 -31.71
CA THR A 15 22.36 -24.76 -31.36
C THR A 15 22.15 -24.75 -29.84
N ILE A 16 23.01 -25.41 -29.07
CA ILE A 16 22.92 -25.41 -27.59
C ILE A 16 23.16 -23.98 -27.05
N LEU A 17 24.14 -23.27 -27.59
CA LEU A 17 24.41 -21.90 -27.18
C LEU A 17 23.22 -20.98 -27.47
N ALA A 18 22.60 -21.10 -28.64
CA ALA A 18 21.39 -20.35 -28.99
C ALA A 18 20.22 -20.65 -28.07
N LEU A 19 20.01 -21.92 -27.68
CA LEU A 19 18.96 -22.29 -26.74
C LEU A 19 19.20 -21.70 -25.34
N ILE A 20 20.44 -21.71 -24.85
CA ILE A 20 20.81 -21.11 -23.57
C ILE A 20 20.55 -19.60 -23.60
N THR A 21 20.90 -18.93 -24.69
CA THR A 21 20.68 -17.49 -24.83
C THR A 21 19.17 -17.14 -24.82
N VAL A 22 18.35 -17.90 -25.52
CA VAL A 22 16.89 -17.71 -25.54
C VAL A 22 16.31 -17.95 -24.13
N ALA A 23 16.74 -19.02 -23.45
CA ALA A 23 16.31 -19.30 -22.09
C ALA A 23 16.69 -18.16 -21.13
N ALA A 24 17.91 -17.63 -21.22
CA ALA A 24 18.37 -16.52 -20.41
C ALA A 24 17.52 -15.25 -20.65
N VAL A 25 17.22 -14.94 -21.92
CA VAL A 25 16.35 -13.79 -22.28
C VAL A 25 14.95 -14.01 -21.72
N CYS A 26 14.37 -15.20 -21.85
CA CYS A 26 13.05 -15.51 -21.29
C CYS A 26 13.00 -15.33 -19.77
N VAL A 27 14.01 -15.79 -19.06
CA VAL A 27 14.12 -15.62 -17.60
C VAL A 27 14.26 -14.13 -17.24
N THR A 28 15.05 -13.39 -17.98
CA THR A 28 15.22 -11.94 -17.76
C THR A 28 13.93 -11.18 -18.00
N VAL A 29 13.24 -11.47 -19.10
CA VAL A 29 11.95 -10.86 -19.41
C VAL A 29 10.91 -11.23 -18.34
N TRP A 30 10.86 -12.52 -17.96
CA TRP A 30 9.99 -12.96 -16.88
C TRP A 30 10.30 -12.24 -15.57
N ALA A 31 11.58 -12.11 -15.19
CA ALA A 31 11.98 -11.41 -13.99
C ALA A 31 11.63 -9.91 -14.03
N LEU A 32 11.71 -9.26 -15.18
CA LEU A 32 11.35 -7.84 -15.33
C LEU A 32 9.84 -7.61 -15.32
N PHE A 33 9.05 -8.53 -15.89
CA PHE A 33 7.59 -8.34 -15.98
C PHE A 33 6.78 -8.96 -14.86
N PHE A 34 7.30 -9.99 -14.18
CA PHE A 34 6.57 -10.71 -13.14
C PHE A 34 7.17 -10.58 -11.73
N ARG A 35 8.35 -9.99 -11.60
CA ARG A 35 8.97 -9.74 -10.29
C ARG A 35 8.43 -8.47 -9.60
N ASP A 36 7.74 -7.61 -10.34
CA ASP A 36 7.14 -6.38 -9.82
C ASP A 36 5.73 -6.57 -9.24
N SER A 37 5.34 -7.80 -8.92
CA SER A 37 4.06 -8.05 -8.23
C SER A 37 4.17 -8.02 -6.70
N GLY A 38 5.35 -7.69 -6.17
CA GLY A 38 5.53 -7.31 -4.78
C GLY A 38 5.66 -5.80 -4.71
N GLY A 39 4.58 -5.08 -5.07
CA GLY A 39 4.59 -3.64 -5.14
C GLY A 39 4.93 -3.02 -3.80
N GLN A 40 6.14 -2.49 -3.67
CA GLN A 40 6.27 -1.23 -2.95
C GLN A 40 5.35 -0.27 -3.70
N GLN A 41 4.14 -0.07 -3.20
CA GLN A 41 3.36 1.10 -3.55
C GLN A 41 4.21 2.29 -3.12
N ALA A 42 5.00 2.80 -4.06
CA ALA A 42 5.59 4.11 -3.91
C ALA A 42 4.43 5.02 -3.49
N LEU A 43 4.59 5.71 -2.37
CA LEU A 43 3.71 6.77 -1.93
C LEU A 43 3.57 7.74 -3.10
N ALA A 44 2.58 7.53 -3.95
CA ALA A 44 2.19 8.51 -4.93
C ALA A 44 1.34 9.52 -4.16
N PRO A 45 1.78 10.77 -4.02
CA PRO A 45 1.11 11.76 -3.17
C PRO A 45 -0.31 12.10 -3.60
N ASP A 46 -0.78 11.65 -4.76
CA ASP A 46 -2.03 12.08 -5.36
C ASP A 46 -3.13 11.01 -5.45
N TYR A 47 -2.96 9.83 -4.87
CA TYR A 47 -3.98 8.78 -4.94
C TYR A 47 -4.63 8.50 -3.60
N ALA A 48 -5.48 9.41 -3.16
CA ALA A 48 -6.49 9.05 -2.17
C ALA A 48 -7.50 8.09 -2.83
N PRO A 49 -7.85 6.95 -2.19
CA PRO A 49 -8.86 6.07 -2.71
C PRO A 49 -10.17 6.82 -2.90
N GLN A 50 -10.85 6.61 -4.03
CA GLN A 50 -12.13 7.28 -4.34
C GLN A 50 -13.29 6.68 -3.55
N ASN A 51 -13.10 5.50 -2.95
CA ASN A 51 -14.13 4.82 -2.19
C ASN A 51 -14.18 5.37 -0.77
N LYS A 52 -15.39 5.58 -0.27
CA LYS A 52 -15.60 5.92 1.14
C LYS A 52 -15.17 4.78 2.03
N GLU A 53 -14.70 5.12 3.24
CA GLU A 53 -14.37 4.14 4.26
C GLU A 53 -15.63 3.38 4.70
N GLU A 54 -15.61 2.06 4.59
CA GLU A 54 -16.75 1.20 4.92
C GLU A 54 -17.01 1.12 6.43
N ASN A 55 -15.96 1.24 7.24
CA ASN A 55 -16.03 1.24 8.70
C ASN A 55 -16.20 2.63 9.28
N ALA A 56 -16.53 3.64 8.46
CA ALA A 56 -16.74 4.99 8.94
C ALA A 56 -18.05 5.11 9.73
N GLU A 57 -17.97 5.71 10.90
CA GLU A 57 -19.09 6.05 11.77
C GLU A 57 -19.19 7.56 11.91
N THR A 58 -20.39 8.08 12.06
CA THR A 58 -20.58 9.50 12.38
C THR A 58 -20.11 9.78 13.81
N ILE A 59 -19.39 10.88 13.99
CA ILE A 59 -18.99 11.34 15.32
C ILE A 59 -20.24 11.86 16.06
N PRO A 60 -20.58 11.30 17.24
CA PRO A 60 -21.71 11.79 18.02
C PRO A 60 -21.50 13.27 18.44
N ASP A 61 -22.57 14.05 18.38
CA ASP A 61 -22.61 15.44 18.85
C ASP A 61 -21.55 16.40 18.24
N ASP A 62 -21.06 16.07 17.07
CA ASP A 62 -20.08 16.90 16.34
C ASP A 62 -20.77 18.10 15.67
N THR A 63 -20.88 19.20 16.39
CA THR A 63 -21.56 20.44 15.96
C THR A 63 -20.61 21.60 15.68
N GLY A 64 -19.32 21.31 15.47
CA GLY A 64 -18.31 22.35 15.26
C GLY A 64 -18.53 23.18 14.00
N ASP A 65 -18.37 24.50 14.11
CA ASP A 65 -18.36 25.38 12.94
C ASP A 65 -17.18 25.02 12.03
N LYS A 66 -17.43 25.09 10.71
CA LYS A 66 -16.39 24.83 9.71
C LYS A 66 -15.20 25.79 9.87
N MET A 67 -14.01 25.24 9.77
CA MET A 67 -12.78 26.04 9.75
C MET A 67 -12.72 26.88 8.47
N GLU A 68 -12.20 28.10 8.59
CA GLU A 68 -11.93 28.93 7.42
C GLU A 68 -10.81 28.30 6.56
N ASN A 69 -11.00 28.38 5.25
CA ASN A 69 -9.96 27.96 4.33
C ASN A 69 -8.86 29.02 4.28
N PRO A 70 -7.61 28.66 4.52
CA PRO A 70 -6.49 29.52 4.21
C PRO A 70 -6.42 29.76 2.70
N GLU A 71 -5.85 30.87 2.29
CA GLU A 71 -5.67 31.19 0.87
C GLU A 71 -4.83 30.11 0.18
N GLY A 72 -5.42 29.42 -0.82
CA GLY A 72 -4.78 28.37 -1.59
C GLY A 72 -4.72 26.97 -0.93
N GLY A 73 -5.47 26.74 0.15
CA GLY A 73 -5.48 25.45 0.82
C GLY A 73 -6.77 25.06 1.52
N GLY A 74 -6.78 23.86 2.09
CA GLY A 74 -7.83 23.36 2.97
C GLY A 74 -7.45 23.54 4.44
N ALA A 75 -8.43 23.38 5.32
CA ALA A 75 -8.22 23.33 6.74
C ALA A 75 -8.71 21.98 7.29
N VAL A 76 -7.83 21.26 7.96
CA VAL A 76 -8.13 19.95 8.51
C VAL A 76 -7.95 19.95 10.03
N SER A 77 -8.86 19.27 10.70
CA SER A 77 -8.74 18.93 12.10
C SER A 77 -8.83 17.41 12.21
N LEU A 78 -8.00 16.84 13.04
CA LEU A 78 -7.99 15.38 13.25
C LEU A 78 -7.80 15.07 14.73
N THR A 79 -8.34 13.93 15.12
CA THR A 79 -8.12 13.34 16.44
C THR A 79 -7.79 11.89 16.23
N TYR A 80 -6.74 11.40 16.88
CA TYR A 80 -6.33 10.01 16.75
C TYR A 80 -5.72 9.49 18.05
N SER A 81 -5.78 8.17 18.24
CA SER A 81 -4.99 7.51 19.27
C SER A 81 -3.59 7.23 18.73
N ASN A 82 -2.60 7.37 19.58
CA ASN A 82 -1.20 7.03 19.28
C ASN A 82 -0.90 5.53 19.45
N GLU A 83 -1.90 4.73 19.78
CA GLU A 83 -1.80 3.28 19.95
C GLU A 83 -2.78 2.59 19.01
N VAL A 84 -2.29 1.58 18.31
CA VAL A 84 -3.04 0.76 17.36
C VAL A 84 -2.80 -0.69 17.71
N THR A 85 -3.88 -1.43 17.90
CA THR A 85 -3.81 -2.87 18.17
C THR A 85 -4.16 -3.63 16.90
N ILE A 86 -3.23 -4.46 16.42
CA ILE A 86 -3.40 -5.25 15.21
C ILE A 86 -3.70 -6.69 15.60
N ASP A 87 -4.81 -7.22 15.10
CA ASP A 87 -5.11 -8.65 15.12
C ASP A 87 -4.76 -9.24 13.75
N ILE A 88 -3.69 -10.03 13.73
CA ILE A 88 -3.21 -10.67 12.50
C ILE A 88 -4.18 -11.75 12.03
N SER A 89 -4.88 -12.43 12.97
CA SER A 89 -5.82 -13.49 12.64
C SER A 89 -7.07 -12.96 11.96
N ASP A 90 -7.57 -11.82 12.42
CA ASP A 90 -8.73 -11.15 11.88
C ASP A 90 -8.36 -10.19 10.73
N LYS A 91 -7.06 -10.02 10.47
CA LYS A 91 -6.52 -9.08 9.49
C LYS A 91 -7.06 -7.66 9.66
N ALA A 92 -7.18 -7.24 10.91
CA ALA A 92 -7.79 -5.98 11.27
C ALA A 92 -6.99 -5.25 12.34
N ALA A 93 -7.13 -3.95 12.38
CA ALA A 93 -6.53 -3.10 13.39
C ALA A 93 -7.57 -2.25 14.10
N ALA A 94 -7.57 -2.33 15.42
CA ALA A 94 -8.34 -1.43 16.27
C ALA A 94 -7.53 -0.16 16.52
N LEU A 95 -8.11 0.98 16.20
CA LEU A 95 -7.53 2.31 16.34
C LEU A 95 -8.64 3.32 16.61
N TYR A 96 -8.27 4.55 16.84
CA TYR A 96 -9.21 5.66 16.81
C TYR A 96 -8.67 6.75 15.91
N PHE A 97 -9.44 7.10 14.90
CA PHE A 97 -9.16 8.25 14.06
C PHE A 97 -10.47 8.95 13.71
N ALA A 98 -10.51 10.25 13.87
CA ALA A 98 -11.69 11.06 13.63
C ALA A 98 -11.33 12.31 12.84
N THR A 99 -12.20 12.64 11.90
CA THR A 99 -12.20 13.87 11.14
C THR A 99 -13.37 14.73 11.61
N PRO A 100 -13.19 15.61 12.62
CA PRO A 100 -14.27 16.44 13.14
C PRO A 100 -14.98 17.25 12.07
N GLY A 101 -16.26 17.51 12.26
CA GLY A 101 -17.12 18.24 11.32
C GLY A 101 -16.64 19.64 10.98
N LYS A 102 -15.81 20.24 11.83
CA LYS A 102 -15.15 21.53 11.55
C LYS A 102 -14.11 21.47 10.43
N SER A 103 -13.60 20.28 10.06
CA SER A 103 -12.75 20.11 8.88
C SER A 103 -13.52 20.43 7.60
N ASN A 104 -12.83 20.89 6.57
CA ASN A 104 -13.41 21.17 5.27
C ASN A 104 -12.80 20.34 4.13
N GLN A 105 -11.99 19.35 4.47
CA GLN A 105 -11.38 18.40 3.55
C GLN A 105 -11.70 16.98 3.95
N ASP A 106 -11.87 16.13 2.95
CA ASP A 106 -11.87 14.69 3.14
C ASP A 106 -10.44 14.22 3.44
N MET A 107 -10.30 13.11 4.16
CA MET A 107 -9.00 12.56 4.51
C MET A 107 -8.93 11.07 4.24
N VAL A 108 -7.72 10.60 3.97
CA VAL A 108 -7.34 9.20 3.98
C VAL A 108 -6.20 9.02 4.96
N ILE A 109 -6.28 8.00 5.79
CA ILE A 109 -5.18 7.64 6.68
C ILE A 109 -4.46 6.39 6.20
N GLN A 110 -3.16 6.42 6.36
CA GLN A 110 -2.29 5.28 6.16
C GLN A 110 -1.45 5.07 7.42
N ILE A 111 -1.17 3.81 7.72
CA ILE A 111 -0.22 3.46 8.78
C ILE A 111 0.90 2.66 8.13
N ALA A 112 2.12 3.12 8.33
CA ALA A 112 3.32 2.47 7.84
C ALA A 112 4.18 1.96 8.99
N ILE A 113 4.72 0.75 8.85
CA ILE A 113 5.75 0.15 9.69
C ILE A 113 6.97 -0.09 8.81
N GLN A 114 8.15 0.39 9.24
CA GLN A 114 9.40 0.25 8.48
C GLN A 114 9.27 0.70 7.01
N ASP A 115 8.61 1.86 6.81
CA ASP A 115 8.34 2.45 5.50
C ASP A 115 7.42 1.63 4.56
N THR A 116 6.80 0.56 5.06
CA THR A 116 5.77 -0.20 4.34
C THR A 116 4.39 0.15 4.88
N ILE A 117 3.48 0.53 3.99
CA ILE A 117 2.08 0.79 4.36
C ILE A 117 1.40 -0.54 4.61
N ILE A 118 0.87 -0.71 5.83
CA ILE A 118 0.19 -1.93 6.28
C ILE A 118 -1.32 -1.75 6.38
N LEU A 119 -1.77 -0.51 6.54
CA LEU A 119 -3.17 -0.11 6.65
C LEU A 119 -3.42 1.12 5.80
N GLN A 120 -4.56 1.16 5.15
CA GLN A 120 -5.05 2.33 4.45
C GLN A 120 -6.58 2.38 4.56
N SER A 121 -7.11 3.54 4.95
CA SER A 121 -8.55 3.75 4.95
C SER A 121 -9.07 4.06 3.55
N GLY A 122 -10.37 3.94 3.37
CA GLY A 122 -11.09 4.70 2.36
C GLY A 122 -11.13 6.20 2.70
N THR A 123 -11.86 6.96 1.92
CA THR A 123 -12.06 8.40 2.15
C THR A 123 -12.97 8.62 3.36
N LEU A 124 -12.50 9.41 4.31
CA LEU A 124 -13.22 9.87 5.50
C LEU A 124 -13.64 11.32 5.33
N SER A 125 -14.93 11.57 5.23
CA SER A 125 -15.46 12.92 5.17
C SER A 125 -15.54 13.57 6.56
N PRO A 126 -15.51 14.90 6.66
CA PRO A 126 -15.71 15.60 7.92
C PRO A 126 -16.97 15.15 8.69
N GLY A 127 -16.84 15.01 10.00
CA GLY A 127 -17.89 14.48 10.88
C GLY A 127 -17.86 12.94 11.02
N ASN A 128 -16.85 12.27 10.48
CA ASN A 128 -16.73 10.82 10.57
C ASN A 128 -15.50 10.40 11.37
N GLN A 129 -15.60 9.20 11.92
CA GLN A 129 -14.54 8.52 12.66
C GLN A 129 -14.42 7.07 12.19
N VAL A 130 -13.29 6.47 12.43
CA VAL A 130 -13.04 5.05 12.22
C VAL A 130 -12.37 4.45 13.45
N LYS A 131 -12.80 3.26 13.82
CA LYS A 131 -12.28 2.50 14.98
C LYS A 131 -11.67 1.17 14.59
N LEU A 132 -11.95 0.73 13.37
CA LEU A 132 -11.45 -0.52 12.82
C LEU A 132 -11.04 -0.30 11.37
N LEU A 133 -9.86 -0.77 10.99
CA LEU A 133 -9.41 -0.81 9.61
C LEU A 133 -8.90 -2.21 9.28
N ASN A 134 -9.12 -2.64 8.06
CA ASN A 134 -8.57 -3.89 7.57
C ASN A 134 -7.10 -3.71 7.16
N LEU A 135 -6.29 -4.74 7.41
CA LEU A 135 -4.93 -4.79 6.88
C LEU A 135 -4.95 -4.82 5.35
N LEU A 136 -3.96 -4.21 4.74
CA LEU A 136 -3.71 -4.40 3.32
C LEU A 136 -3.30 -5.84 3.05
N GLU A 137 -3.64 -6.34 1.88
CA GLU A 137 -3.32 -7.71 1.46
C GLU A 137 -1.81 -8.00 1.56
N GLY A 138 -1.46 -9.07 2.27
CA GLY A 138 -0.08 -9.48 2.52
C GLY A 138 0.61 -8.74 3.67
N ALA A 139 -0.01 -7.75 4.29
CA ALA A 139 0.56 -7.06 5.46
C ALA A 139 0.66 -8.00 6.67
N GLU A 140 -0.26 -8.96 6.79
CA GLU A 140 -0.25 -9.97 7.83
C GLU A 140 1.00 -10.85 7.80
N ASP A 141 1.56 -11.11 6.62
CA ASP A 141 2.76 -11.96 6.45
C ASP A 141 4.04 -11.25 6.91
N MET A 142 4.00 -9.93 7.02
CA MET A 142 5.13 -9.09 7.45
C MET A 142 5.16 -8.88 8.96
N LEU A 143 4.06 -9.14 9.65
CA LEU A 143 3.89 -8.85 11.06
C LEU A 143 4.08 -10.12 11.89
N GLN A 144 4.72 -9.95 13.04
CA GLN A 144 4.84 -10.97 14.08
C GLN A 144 4.30 -10.41 15.38
N PRO A 145 3.88 -11.26 16.34
CA PRO A 145 3.48 -10.78 17.65
C PRO A 145 4.57 -9.94 18.31
N GLY A 146 4.24 -8.71 18.69
CA GLY A 146 5.18 -7.79 19.32
C GLY A 146 4.75 -6.33 19.14
N GLY A 147 5.59 -5.42 19.62
CA GLY A 147 5.39 -3.97 19.46
C GLY A 147 6.20 -3.43 18.30
N TYR A 148 5.60 -2.53 17.55
CA TYR A 148 6.23 -1.83 16.43
C TYR A 148 6.08 -0.34 16.58
N GLU A 149 7.07 0.40 16.10
CA GLU A 149 6.92 1.83 15.87
C GLU A 149 6.32 2.03 14.46
N GLY A 150 5.18 2.71 14.41
CA GLY A 150 4.47 3.02 13.18
C GLY A 150 4.40 4.52 12.92
N LYS A 151 4.17 4.90 11.66
CA LYS A 151 3.93 6.27 11.24
C LYS A 151 2.49 6.40 10.77
N PHE A 152 1.77 7.40 11.28
CA PHE A 152 0.53 7.87 10.70
C PHE A 152 0.85 8.82 9.54
N ILE A 153 0.23 8.57 8.39
CA ILE A 153 0.29 9.41 7.20
C ILE A 153 -1.14 9.83 6.90
N VAL A 154 -1.38 11.12 6.78
CA VAL A 154 -2.69 11.67 6.47
C VAL A 154 -2.61 12.37 5.12
N LEU A 155 -3.46 11.94 4.20
CA LEU A 155 -3.64 12.55 2.88
C LEU A 155 -4.93 13.37 2.90
N TYR A 156 -4.89 14.61 2.37
CA TYR A 156 -6.03 15.54 2.31
C TYR A 156 -5.90 16.52 1.15
#